data_9aeb1c197ede311d05638f8e54078b2a
#
_entry.id   9aeb1c197ede311d05638f8e54078b2a
#
_cell.length_a   1.000
_cell.length_b   1.000
_cell.length_c   1.000
_cell.angle_alpha   90.00
_cell.angle_beta   90.00
_cell.angle_gamma   90.00
#
_symmetry.space_group_name_H-M   'P 1'
#
loop_
_entity.id
_entity.type
_entity.pdbx_description
1 polymer ?
#
loop_
_entity_poly.entity_id
_entity_poly.type
_entity_poly.pdbx_seq_one_letter_code
_entity_poly.pdbx_strand_id
1 'polypeptide(L)'
;FEYRGEAYFRKFKQAYGSKAHFMVAQIHIGEYIADMESKRDVLRKKVDTLQAKYDEHPTTKTGRQLGEESRNLAAAEKRLAEAAEYAKDGDVLPAAASLFVEHARETVYLFSGSVEKYKPFYASALIQHDAMLHLCVERGVTRYNFYGIDGVFDDPNSEGRGVLEFKQGFNGYVDELMGSFVLPV
;
A
#
# COMPACT_ATOMS: atom_id res chain seq x y z
N PHE A 1 14.23 -16.35 1.68
CA PHE A 1 12.81 -16.76 1.65
C PHE A 1 12.64 -17.82 0.55
N GLU A 2 12.23 -19.03 0.90
CA GLU A 2 11.99 -20.08 -0.09
C GLU A 2 10.72 -19.78 -0.88
N TYR A 3 10.85 -19.68 -2.21
CA TYR A 3 9.70 -19.45 -3.09
C TYR A 3 8.74 -20.63 -3.05
N ARG A 4 7.51 -20.37 -2.68
CA ARG A 4 6.45 -21.39 -2.68
C ARG A 4 5.64 -21.26 -3.97
N GLY A 5 5.72 -22.30 -4.81
CA GLY A 5 5.04 -22.33 -6.11
C GLY A 5 3.51 -22.36 -6.02
N GLU A 6 2.86 -22.19 -7.16
CA GLU A 6 1.39 -22.16 -7.30
C GLU A 6 0.71 -23.39 -6.68
N ALA A 7 1.29 -24.58 -6.85
CA ALA A 7 0.75 -25.82 -6.29
C ALA A 7 0.59 -25.79 -4.75
N TYR A 8 1.51 -25.10 -4.06
CA TYR A 8 1.40 -24.89 -2.60
C TYR A 8 0.17 -24.06 -2.25
N PHE A 9 -0.03 -22.92 -2.91
CA PHE A 9 -1.15 -22.05 -2.64
C PHE A 9 -2.50 -22.65 -3.03
N ARG A 10 -2.56 -23.46 -4.09
CA ARG A 10 -3.75 -24.25 -4.45
C ARG A 10 -4.12 -25.27 -3.36
N LYS A 11 -3.14 -26.04 -2.86
CA LYS A 11 -3.35 -26.97 -1.75
C LYS A 11 -3.76 -26.22 -0.47
N PHE A 12 -3.14 -25.07 -0.21
CA PHE A 12 -3.50 -24.22 0.92
C PHE A 12 -4.96 -23.80 0.85
N LYS A 13 -5.41 -23.29 -0.31
CA LYS A 13 -6.83 -22.90 -0.52
C LYS A 13 -7.77 -24.08 -0.35
N GLN A 14 -7.40 -25.28 -0.83
CA GLN A 14 -8.21 -26.48 -0.63
C GLN A 14 -8.35 -26.86 0.84
N ALA A 15 -7.24 -26.79 1.61
CA ALA A 15 -7.22 -27.16 3.03
C ALA A 15 -8.00 -26.17 3.91
N TYR A 16 -7.87 -24.88 3.67
CA TYR A 16 -8.49 -23.81 4.49
C TYR A 16 -9.84 -23.35 3.97
N GLY A 17 -10.21 -23.67 2.72
CA GLY A 17 -11.50 -23.36 2.14
C GLY A 17 -11.85 -21.87 2.19
N SER A 18 -13.01 -21.55 2.76
CA SER A 18 -13.50 -20.18 2.93
C SER A 18 -12.69 -19.34 3.92
N LYS A 19 -11.85 -19.96 4.75
CA LYS A 19 -11.02 -19.25 5.73
C LYS A 19 -9.74 -18.66 5.12
N ALA A 20 -9.34 -19.08 3.90
CA ALA A 20 -8.20 -18.51 3.19
C ALA A 20 -8.67 -17.45 2.20
N HIS A 21 -8.22 -16.21 2.39
CA HIS A 21 -8.58 -15.06 1.56
C HIS A 21 -7.36 -14.59 0.79
N PHE A 22 -7.40 -14.71 -0.54
CA PHE A 22 -6.41 -14.15 -1.43
C PHE A 22 -6.90 -12.81 -1.92
N MET A 23 -6.18 -11.75 -1.58
CA MET A 23 -6.49 -10.39 -2.01
C MET A 23 -5.41 -9.90 -2.96
N VAL A 24 -5.84 -9.28 -4.06
CA VAL A 24 -4.93 -8.71 -5.07
C VAL A 24 -5.34 -7.27 -5.30
N ALA A 25 -4.41 -6.36 -5.12
CA ALA A 25 -4.59 -4.96 -5.52
C ALA A 25 -4.09 -4.78 -6.96
N GLN A 26 -4.95 -4.22 -7.79
CA GLN A 26 -4.69 -3.96 -9.20
C GLN A 26 -4.78 -2.46 -9.48
N ILE A 27 -3.95 -1.99 -10.40
CA ILE A 27 -3.99 -0.62 -10.90
C ILE A 27 -4.67 -0.66 -12.26
N HIS A 28 -5.80 0.01 -12.39
CA HIS A 28 -6.47 0.29 -13.67
C HIS A 28 -5.83 1.55 -14.25
N ILE A 29 -4.76 1.37 -15.03
CA ILE A 29 -3.87 2.47 -15.37
C ILE A 29 -4.55 3.54 -16.22
N GLY A 30 -5.47 3.17 -17.11
CA GLY A 30 -6.24 4.13 -17.90
C GLY A 30 -7.12 5.04 -17.04
N GLU A 31 -7.81 4.48 -16.03
CA GLU A 31 -8.62 5.24 -15.08
C GLU A 31 -7.74 6.17 -14.22
N TYR A 32 -6.59 5.66 -13.78
CA TYR A 32 -5.63 6.46 -13.02
C TYR A 32 -5.12 7.66 -13.83
N ILE A 33 -4.76 7.46 -15.12
CA ILE A 33 -4.31 8.53 -16.02
C ILE A 33 -5.43 9.58 -16.18
N ALA A 34 -6.66 9.16 -16.46
CA ALA A 34 -7.79 10.07 -16.64
C ALA A 34 -8.06 10.92 -15.39
N ASP A 35 -7.99 10.30 -14.18
CA ASP A 35 -8.16 11.01 -12.91
C ASP A 35 -7.00 12.02 -12.69
N MET A 36 -5.77 11.62 -12.97
CA MET A 36 -4.61 12.50 -12.85
C MET A 36 -4.61 13.65 -13.86
N GLU A 37 -5.11 13.43 -15.10
CA GLU A 37 -5.30 14.49 -16.08
C GLU A 37 -6.32 15.52 -15.60
N SER A 38 -7.44 15.06 -15.07
CA SER A 38 -8.45 15.93 -14.49
C SER A 38 -7.87 16.78 -13.34
N LYS A 39 -7.12 16.17 -12.44
CA LYS A 39 -6.44 16.86 -11.33
C LYS A 39 -5.42 17.89 -11.83
N ARG A 40 -4.58 17.52 -12.82
CA ARG A 40 -3.63 18.43 -13.45
C ARG A 40 -4.34 19.67 -14.02
N ASP A 41 -5.44 19.47 -14.73
CA ASP A 41 -6.16 20.57 -15.39
C ASP A 41 -6.79 21.54 -14.38
N VAL A 42 -7.29 21.02 -13.26
CA VAL A 42 -7.76 21.86 -12.13
C VAL A 42 -6.61 22.65 -11.52
N LEU A 43 -5.46 22.00 -11.27
CA LEU A 43 -4.27 22.67 -10.73
C LEU A 43 -3.73 23.73 -11.68
N ARG A 44 -3.69 23.46 -12.98
CA ARG A 44 -3.23 24.40 -14.01
C ARG A 44 -4.08 25.66 -14.01
N LYS A 45 -5.42 25.52 -14.04
CA LYS A 45 -6.35 26.68 -13.94
C LYS A 45 -6.14 27.48 -12.66
N LYS A 46 -5.85 26.81 -11.55
CA LYS A 46 -5.59 27.46 -10.28
C LYS A 46 -4.28 28.26 -10.29
N VAL A 47 -3.22 27.67 -10.85
CA VAL A 47 -1.92 28.34 -11.05
C VAL A 47 -2.07 29.56 -11.94
N ASP A 48 -2.75 29.43 -13.09
CA ASP A 48 -2.97 30.54 -14.03
C ASP A 48 -3.73 31.69 -13.37
N THR A 49 -4.76 31.38 -12.57
CA THR A 49 -5.54 32.37 -11.83
C THR A 49 -4.70 33.08 -10.75
N LEU A 50 -3.85 32.35 -10.04
CA LEU A 50 -2.98 32.90 -9.01
C LEU A 50 -1.84 33.72 -9.62
N GLN A 51 -1.31 33.30 -10.78
CA GLN A 51 -0.32 34.04 -11.53
C GLN A 51 -0.87 35.39 -11.98
N ALA A 52 -2.04 35.42 -12.60
CA ALA A 52 -2.67 36.67 -13.03
C ALA A 52 -2.92 37.65 -11.85
N LYS A 53 -3.38 37.12 -10.71
CA LYS A 53 -3.55 37.94 -9.49
C LYS A 53 -2.22 38.45 -8.93
N TYR A 54 -1.17 37.65 -9.00
CA TYR A 54 0.15 38.04 -8.53
C TYR A 54 0.76 39.11 -9.43
N ASP A 55 0.54 39.02 -10.74
CA ASP A 55 1.03 40.01 -11.72
C ASP A 55 0.34 41.37 -11.57
N GLU A 56 -0.98 41.37 -11.25
CA GLU A 56 -1.71 42.59 -10.98
C GLU A 56 -1.35 43.23 -9.63
N HIS A 57 -1.30 42.40 -8.55
CA HIS A 57 -1.07 42.86 -7.18
C HIS A 57 -0.14 41.88 -6.44
N PRO A 58 1.19 42.06 -6.57
CA PRO A 58 2.17 41.19 -5.91
C PRO A 58 2.08 41.29 -4.38
N THR A 59 1.67 40.23 -3.72
CA THR A 59 1.70 40.12 -2.26
C THR A 59 2.45 38.87 -1.82
N THR A 60 3.07 38.91 -0.65
CA THR A 60 3.75 37.73 -0.06
C THR A 60 2.82 36.54 0.05
N LYS A 61 1.55 36.76 0.39
CA LYS A 61 0.52 35.72 0.52
C LYS A 61 0.24 35.06 -0.85
N THR A 62 -0.03 35.86 -1.87
CA THR A 62 -0.32 35.35 -3.23
C THR A 62 0.90 34.63 -3.81
N GLY A 63 2.10 35.17 -3.61
CA GLY A 63 3.33 34.54 -4.06
C GLY A 63 3.59 33.18 -3.40
N ARG A 64 3.30 33.03 -2.08
CA ARG A 64 3.40 31.74 -1.41
C ARG A 64 2.39 30.74 -1.93
N GLN A 65 1.13 31.13 -2.13
CA GLN A 65 0.10 30.27 -2.69
C GLN A 65 0.42 29.82 -4.11
N LEU A 66 0.89 30.74 -4.97
CA LEU A 66 1.32 30.44 -6.31
C LEU A 66 2.46 29.42 -6.30
N GLY A 67 3.48 29.60 -5.46
CA GLY A 67 4.61 28.67 -5.35
C GLY A 67 4.18 27.27 -4.85
N GLU A 68 3.18 27.18 -3.96
CA GLU A 68 2.64 25.91 -3.48
C GLU A 68 1.87 25.19 -4.61
N GLU A 69 0.96 25.87 -5.29
CA GLU A 69 0.17 25.26 -6.36
C GLU A 69 0.99 24.93 -7.60
N SER A 70 2.04 25.70 -7.90
CA SER A 70 2.99 25.36 -8.97
C SER A 70 3.75 24.06 -8.65
N ARG A 71 4.16 23.84 -7.41
CA ARG A 71 4.77 22.57 -7.00
C ARG A 71 3.78 21.40 -7.10
N ASN A 72 2.52 21.60 -6.73
CA ASN A 72 1.47 20.58 -6.86
C ASN A 72 1.22 20.24 -8.32
N LEU A 73 1.19 21.23 -9.21
CA LEU A 73 1.05 21.02 -10.66
C LEU A 73 2.23 20.22 -11.22
N ALA A 74 3.46 20.62 -10.91
CA ALA A 74 4.65 19.92 -11.35
C ALA A 74 4.68 18.45 -10.86
N ALA A 75 4.24 18.22 -9.63
CA ALA A 75 4.11 16.85 -9.08
C ALA A 75 3.05 16.03 -9.83
N ALA A 76 1.92 16.64 -10.21
CA ALA A 76 0.89 15.97 -10.99
C ALA A 76 1.36 15.63 -12.41
N GLU A 77 2.07 16.54 -13.07
CA GLU A 77 2.66 16.32 -14.40
C GLU A 77 3.73 15.21 -14.37
N LYS A 78 4.57 15.18 -13.34
CA LYS A 78 5.53 14.08 -13.14
C LYS A 78 4.82 12.73 -12.99
N ARG A 79 3.78 12.65 -12.18
CA ARG A 79 2.98 11.41 -12.00
C ARG A 79 2.33 10.95 -13.30
N LEU A 80 1.85 11.86 -14.14
CA LEU A 80 1.32 11.53 -15.46
C LEU A 80 2.38 10.94 -16.38
N ALA A 81 3.58 11.52 -16.40
CA ALA A 81 4.68 10.98 -17.17
C ALA A 81 5.08 9.57 -16.70
N GLU A 82 5.13 9.33 -15.38
CA GLU A 82 5.38 8.01 -14.81
C GLU A 82 4.26 7.03 -15.16
N ALA A 83 3.00 7.46 -15.12
CA ALA A 83 1.84 6.63 -15.46
C ALA A 83 1.87 6.18 -16.92
N ALA A 84 2.31 7.03 -17.83
CA ALA A 84 2.47 6.67 -19.25
C ALA A 84 3.53 5.56 -19.45
N GLU A 85 4.57 5.51 -18.60
CA GLU A 85 5.53 4.40 -18.61
C GLU A 85 4.91 3.11 -18.05
N TYR A 86 4.09 3.19 -17.00
CA TYR A 86 3.39 2.01 -16.47
C TYR A 86 2.35 1.44 -17.44
N ALA A 87 1.70 2.30 -18.23
CA ALA A 87 0.71 1.87 -19.24
C ALA A 87 1.30 0.95 -20.33
N LYS A 88 2.62 0.94 -20.50
CA LYS A 88 3.31 0.00 -21.42
C LYS A 88 3.27 -1.44 -20.90
N ASP A 89 3.03 -1.65 -19.62
CA ASP A 89 2.97 -2.99 -19.02
C ASP A 89 1.58 -3.65 -19.16
N GLY A 90 0.55 -2.89 -19.55
CA GLY A 90 -0.83 -3.36 -19.76
C GLY A 90 -1.89 -2.43 -19.16
N ASP A 91 -3.16 -2.77 -19.35
CA ASP A 91 -4.29 -1.97 -18.89
C ASP A 91 -4.59 -2.16 -17.39
N VAL A 92 -4.37 -3.37 -16.89
CA VAL A 92 -4.61 -3.77 -15.49
C VAL A 92 -3.33 -4.39 -14.94
N LEU A 93 -2.74 -3.72 -13.94
CA LEU A 93 -1.44 -4.07 -13.40
C LEU A 93 -1.59 -4.65 -12.00
N PRO A 94 -1.35 -5.96 -11.77
CA PRO A 94 -1.29 -6.52 -10.43
C PRO A 94 -0.12 -5.90 -9.65
N ALA A 95 -0.42 -5.11 -8.63
CA ALA A 95 0.61 -4.36 -7.90
C ALA A 95 1.05 -5.04 -6.60
N ALA A 96 0.12 -5.69 -5.90
CA ALA A 96 0.41 -6.46 -4.70
C ALA A 96 -0.60 -7.59 -4.52
N ALA A 97 -0.19 -8.64 -3.83
CA ALA A 97 -1.06 -9.73 -3.42
C ALA A 97 -0.76 -10.14 -1.99
N SER A 98 -1.80 -10.56 -1.26
CA SER A 98 -1.67 -11.04 0.11
C SER A 98 -2.60 -12.22 0.38
N LEU A 99 -2.18 -13.11 1.26
CA LEU A 99 -2.99 -14.20 1.76
C LEU A 99 -3.26 -13.98 3.25
N PHE A 100 -4.54 -13.97 3.57
CA PHE A 100 -5.04 -13.92 4.95
C PHE A 100 -5.68 -15.24 5.33
N VAL A 101 -5.56 -15.59 6.60
CA VAL A 101 -6.26 -16.74 7.19
C VAL A 101 -7.15 -16.24 8.30
N GLU A 102 -8.44 -16.57 8.19
CA GLU A 102 -9.44 -16.24 9.18
C GLU A 102 -9.51 -17.34 10.24
N HIS A 103 -9.38 -16.95 11.49
CA HIS A 103 -9.60 -17.77 12.67
C HIS A 103 -10.74 -17.17 13.50
N ALA A 104 -11.33 -17.94 14.39
CA ALA A 104 -12.47 -17.48 15.18
C ALA A 104 -12.24 -16.21 16.02
N ARG A 105 -10.99 -15.90 16.34
CA ARG A 105 -10.61 -14.76 17.20
C ARG A 105 -9.72 -13.75 16.52
N GLU A 106 -9.12 -14.09 15.37
CA GLU A 106 -8.18 -13.21 14.68
C GLU A 106 -8.16 -13.48 13.17
N THR A 107 -7.75 -12.46 12.42
CA THR A 107 -7.35 -12.59 11.01
C THR A 107 -5.84 -12.48 10.93
N VAL A 108 -5.20 -13.45 10.32
CA VAL A 108 -3.74 -13.53 10.20
C VAL A 108 -3.29 -13.13 8.81
N TYR A 109 -2.43 -12.12 8.71
CA TYR A 109 -1.71 -11.74 7.50
C TYR A 109 -0.51 -12.67 7.32
N LEU A 110 -0.64 -13.69 6.47
CA LEU A 110 0.30 -14.80 6.43
C LEU A 110 1.39 -14.67 5.36
N PHE A 111 1.01 -14.30 4.13
CA PHE A 111 1.93 -14.12 3.01
C PHE A 111 1.60 -12.86 2.24
N SER A 112 2.63 -12.26 1.65
CA SER A 112 2.46 -11.11 0.76
C SER A 112 3.59 -11.03 -0.27
N GLY A 113 3.30 -10.36 -1.35
CA GLY A 113 4.25 -9.94 -2.36
C GLY A 113 3.77 -8.66 -3.02
N SER A 114 4.70 -7.83 -3.45
CA SER A 114 4.42 -6.63 -4.22
C SER A 114 5.43 -6.46 -5.34
N VAL A 115 4.99 -5.81 -6.41
CA VAL A 115 5.86 -5.46 -7.52
C VAL A 115 6.55 -4.16 -7.18
N GLU A 116 7.88 -4.19 -7.12
CA GLU A 116 8.74 -3.05 -6.72
C GLU A 116 8.44 -1.79 -7.55
N LYS A 117 8.29 -1.97 -8.86
CA LYS A 117 7.96 -0.92 -9.82
C LYS A 117 6.70 -0.13 -9.45
N TYR A 118 5.73 -0.78 -8.79
CA TYR A 118 4.42 -0.19 -8.46
C TYR A 118 4.31 0.24 -6.99
N LYS A 119 5.39 0.24 -6.23
CA LYS A 119 5.41 0.74 -4.84
C LYS A 119 4.80 2.14 -4.66
N PRO A 120 4.98 3.11 -5.59
CA PRO A 120 4.37 4.43 -5.45
C PRO A 120 2.84 4.45 -5.36
N PHE A 121 2.15 3.36 -5.70
CA PHE A 121 0.70 3.23 -5.57
C PHE A 121 0.24 2.72 -4.21
N TYR A 122 1.15 2.36 -3.30
CA TYR A 122 0.84 1.89 -1.95
C TYR A 122 -0.14 0.70 -1.89
N ALA A 123 -0.14 -0.15 -2.91
CA ALA A 123 -1.09 -1.26 -3.08
C ALA A 123 -1.11 -2.22 -1.88
N SER A 124 0.05 -2.48 -1.26
CA SER A 124 0.13 -3.32 -0.06
C SER A 124 -0.61 -2.71 1.13
N ALA A 125 -0.55 -1.37 1.30
CA ALA A 125 -1.26 -0.69 2.38
C ALA A 125 -2.78 -0.71 2.15
N LEU A 126 -3.23 -0.57 0.90
CA LEU A 126 -4.63 -0.71 0.53
C LEU A 126 -5.17 -2.10 0.90
N ILE A 127 -4.45 -3.17 0.55
CA ILE A 127 -4.83 -4.54 0.91
C ILE A 127 -4.97 -4.71 2.43
N GLN A 128 -4.05 -4.12 3.23
CA GLN A 128 -4.14 -4.20 4.69
C GLN A 128 -5.41 -3.49 5.20
N HIS A 129 -5.67 -2.29 4.70
CA HIS A 129 -6.87 -1.53 5.06
C HIS A 129 -8.16 -2.33 4.76
N ASP A 130 -8.27 -2.86 3.55
CA ASP A 130 -9.44 -3.64 3.13
C ASP A 130 -9.60 -4.93 3.94
N ALA A 131 -8.48 -5.62 4.22
CA ALA A 131 -8.51 -6.81 5.06
C ALA A 131 -8.97 -6.50 6.50
N MET A 132 -8.48 -5.42 7.11
CA MET A 132 -8.94 -4.99 8.43
C MET A 132 -10.43 -4.64 8.43
N LEU A 133 -10.90 -3.92 7.41
CA LEU A 133 -12.31 -3.55 7.29
C LEU A 133 -13.20 -4.78 7.09
N HIS A 134 -12.95 -5.56 6.04
CA HIS A 134 -13.85 -6.63 5.60
C HIS A 134 -13.68 -7.93 6.36
N LEU A 135 -12.47 -8.26 6.84
CA LEU A 135 -12.22 -9.51 7.56
C LEU A 135 -12.22 -9.36 9.08
N CYS A 136 -12.12 -8.12 9.61
CA CYS A 136 -12.20 -7.90 11.05
C CYS A 136 -13.43 -7.07 11.43
N VAL A 137 -13.49 -5.79 11.02
CA VAL A 137 -14.55 -4.87 11.49
C VAL A 137 -15.95 -5.38 11.14
N GLU A 138 -16.20 -5.70 9.88
CA GLU A 138 -17.52 -6.16 9.42
C GLU A 138 -17.92 -7.53 9.98
N ARG A 139 -16.96 -8.36 10.37
CA ARG A 139 -17.20 -9.70 10.93
C ARG A 139 -17.13 -9.79 12.44
N GLY A 140 -16.81 -8.66 13.11
CA GLY A 140 -16.68 -8.63 14.57
C GLY A 140 -15.44 -9.38 15.08
N VAL A 141 -14.42 -9.60 14.24
CA VAL A 141 -13.13 -10.16 14.64
C VAL A 141 -12.30 -9.05 15.30
N THR A 142 -11.89 -9.26 16.54
CA THR A 142 -11.29 -8.19 17.36
C THR A 142 -9.77 -8.09 17.26
N ARG A 143 -9.11 -9.05 16.61
CA ARG A 143 -7.65 -9.09 16.48
C ARG A 143 -7.22 -9.23 15.02
N TYR A 144 -6.30 -8.38 14.60
CA TYR A 144 -5.58 -8.50 13.35
C TYR A 144 -4.12 -8.82 13.63
N ASN A 145 -3.64 -9.95 13.14
CA ASN A 145 -2.31 -10.46 13.40
C ASN A 145 -1.43 -10.27 12.15
N PHE A 146 -0.46 -9.37 12.25
CA PHE A 146 0.52 -9.12 11.18
C PHE A 146 1.56 -10.23 11.01
N TYR A 147 1.44 -11.33 11.78
CA TYR A 147 2.41 -12.40 11.80
C TYR A 147 3.82 -11.96 12.30
N GLY A 148 4.84 -12.81 12.09
CA GLY A 148 6.16 -12.60 12.66
C GLY A 148 6.92 -11.37 12.13
N ILE A 149 7.87 -10.94 12.95
CA ILE A 149 8.97 -10.03 12.63
C ILE A 149 10.26 -10.67 13.10
N ASP A 150 11.40 -10.16 12.64
CA ASP A 150 12.72 -10.70 13.01
C ASP A 150 13.15 -10.39 14.45
N GLY A 151 12.42 -9.52 15.14
CA GLY A 151 12.75 -9.14 16.52
C GLY A 151 13.95 -8.19 16.67
N VAL A 152 14.49 -7.67 15.57
CA VAL A 152 15.58 -6.69 15.58
C VAL A 152 14.99 -5.28 15.53
N PHE A 153 14.98 -4.59 16.68
CA PHE A 153 14.34 -3.28 16.79
C PHE A 153 15.32 -2.11 16.67
N ASP A 154 16.56 -2.32 17.04
CA ASP A 154 17.55 -1.25 17.23
C ASP A 154 18.52 -1.08 16.05
N ASP A 155 18.55 -2.02 15.10
CA ASP A 155 19.38 -1.91 13.91
C ASP A 155 18.62 -1.31 12.73
N PRO A 156 18.93 -0.06 12.33
CA PRO A 156 18.28 0.58 11.17
C PRO A 156 18.64 -0.08 9.83
N ASN A 157 19.68 -0.93 9.78
CA ASN A 157 20.14 -1.60 8.58
C ASN A 157 19.73 -3.07 8.51
N SER A 158 18.92 -3.57 9.45
CA SER A 158 18.45 -4.95 9.41
C SER A 158 17.59 -5.21 8.19
N GLU A 159 17.68 -6.40 7.60
CA GLU A 159 16.87 -6.81 6.45
C GLU A 159 15.35 -6.74 6.74
N GLY A 160 14.95 -6.94 8.00
CA GLY A 160 13.57 -6.87 8.47
C GLY A 160 13.04 -5.47 8.72
N ARG A 161 13.89 -4.43 8.68
CA ARG A 161 13.53 -3.06 9.05
C ARG A 161 12.32 -2.53 8.29
N GLY A 162 12.29 -2.70 6.98
CA GLY A 162 11.17 -2.24 6.15
C GLY A 162 9.84 -2.94 6.49
N VAL A 163 9.89 -4.21 6.87
CA VAL A 163 8.71 -4.97 7.31
C VAL A 163 8.22 -4.47 8.67
N LEU A 164 9.13 -4.21 9.60
CA LEU A 164 8.82 -3.66 10.92
C LEU A 164 8.14 -2.28 10.78
N GLU A 165 8.75 -1.35 10.04
CA GLU A 165 8.23 0.00 9.81
C GLU A 165 6.87 -0.01 9.12
N PHE A 166 6.69 -0.89 8.13
CA PHE A 166 5.39 -1.09 7.47
C PHE A 166 4.31 -1.49 8.47
N LYS A 167 4.57 -2.46 9.35
CA LYS A 167 3.61 -2.91 10.37
C LYS A 167 3.37 -1.86 11.46
N GLN A 168 4.39 -1.13 11.88
CA GLN A 168 4.28 -0.02 12.82
C GLN A 168 3.40 1.12 12.27
N GLY A 169 3.41 1.35 10.96
CA GLY A 169 2.55 2.33 10.30
C GLY A 169 1.04 2.14 10.52
N PHE A 170 0.62 0.93 10.93
CA PHE A 170 -0.76 0.60 11.32
C PHE A 170 -1.00 0.65 12.84
N ASN A 171 -0.08 1.26 13.59
CA ASN A 171 -0.16 1.35 15.06
C ASN A 171 -0.24 -0.01 15.76
N GLY A 172 0.41 -1.02 15.20
CA GLY A 172 0.50 -2.36 15.79
C GLY A 172 1.43 -2.38 17.00
N TYR A 173 1.24 -3.37 17.86
CA TYR A 173 2.13 -3.68 18.98
C TYR A 173 2.73 -5.08 18.81
N VAL A 174 3.84 -5.34 19.49
CA VAL A 174 4.54 -6.62 19.43
C VAL A 174 4.15 -7.48 20.62
N ASP A 175 3.72 -8.71 20.35
CA ASP A 175 3.57 -9.75 21.36
C ASP A 175 4.81 -10.67 21.27
N GLU A 176 5.59 -10.72 22.33
CA GLU A 176 6.70 -11.67 22.44
C GLU A 176 6.17 -13.03 22.91
N LEU A 177 6.40 -14.05 22.09
CA LEU A 177 5.96 -15.41 22.40
C LEU A 177 7.04 -16.14 23.19
N MET A 178 6.64 -17.12 24.00
CA MET A 178 7.55 -17.92 24.86
C MET A 178 8.62 -18.72 24.11
N GLY A 179 8.54 -18.77 22.77
CA GLY A 179 9.42 -19.58 21.94
C GLY A 179 8.94 -21.02 21.74
N SER A 180 9.79 -21.81 21.10
CA SER A 180 9.52 -23.24 20.84
C SER A 180 10.25 -24.12 21.84
N PHE A 181 9.53 -25.10 22.37
CA PHE A 181 10.10 -26.10 23.28
C PHE A 181 10.15 -27.46 22.59
N VAL A 182 11.28 -28.14 22.69
CA VAL A 182 11.43 -29.52 22.20
C VAL A 182 11.53 -30.44 23.41
N LEU A 183 10.61 -31.40 23.50
CA LEU A 183 10.73 -32.51 24.46
C LEU A 183 11.64 -33.57 23.85
N PRO A 184 12.83 -33.83 24.41
CA PRO A 184 13.65 -34.94 23.89
C PRO A 184 12.93 -36.25 24.19
N VAL A 185 12.87 -37.12 23.17
CA VAL A 185 12.30 -38.47 23.24
C VAL A 185 13.43 -39.46 23.45
#